data_e6307e6786ddade043c4ee8d52c329fe
#
_entry.id   e6307e6786ddade043c4ee8d52c329fe
#
_cell.length_a   1.000
_cell.length_b   1.000
_cell.length_c   1.000
_cell.angle_alpha   90.00
_cell.angle_beta   90.00
_cell.angle_gamma   90.00
#
_symmetry.space_group_name_H-M   'P 1'
#
loop_
_entity.id
_entity.type
_entity.pdbx_description
1 polymer ?
#
loop_
_entity_poly.entity_id
_entity_poly.type
_entity_poly.pdbx_seq_one_letter_code
_entity_poly.pdbx_strand_id
1 'polypeptide(L)'
;MVIVYRFVPVYITPLMLIRCVEYAWNGEDVRVLKKWTPFEEMPEYLPKAAIASEDHYFVTHSGLDIDAIRKAYKYNLTHKKIIGGSTISQQTAKNVFLYPHRSYFRKAL
;
A
#
# COMPACT_ATOMS: atom_id res chain seq x y z
N MET A 1 -15.17 -8.61 0.82
CA MET A 1 -14.60 -7.38 1.41
C MET A 1 -14.14 -6.36 0.37
N VAL A 2 -13.38 -6.73 -0.67
CA VAL A 2 -12.89 -5.78 -1.70
C VAL A 2 -14.03 -5.03 -2.40
N ILE A 3 -15.10 -5.74 -2.76
CA ILE A 3 -16.28 -5.13 -3.42
C ILE A 3 -16.98 -4.11 -2.52
N VAL A 4 -17.05 -4.37 -1.21
CA VAL A 4 -17.70 -3.46 -0.25
C VAL A 4 -16.92 -2.15 -0.14
N TYR A 5 -15.59 -2.22 -0.07
CA TYR A 5 -14.74 -1.02 0.03
C TYR A 5 -14.62 -0.22 -1.28
N ARG A 6 -15.19 -0.71 -2.36
CA ARG A 6 -15.39 0.09 -3.58
C ARG A 6 -16.39 1.23 -3.36
N PHE A 7 -17.37 1.02 -2.49
CA PHE A 7 -18.52 1.93 -2.29
C PHE A 7 -18.55 2.56 -0.89
N VAL A 8 -17.83 1.99 0.05
CA VAL A 8 -17.84 2.44 1.45
C VAL A 8 -16.43 2.90 1.86
N PRO A 9 -16.30 4.07 2.51
CA PRO A 9 -15.03 4.53 3.02
C PRO A 9 -14.38 3.54 3.97
N VAL A 10 -13.08 3.36 3.85
CA VAL A 10 -12.29 2.50 4.76
C VAL A 10 -12.05 3.27 6.05
N TYR A 11 -12.85 3.07 7.07
CA TYR A 11 -12.70 3.77 8.36
C TYR A 11 -11.62 3.15 9.23
N ILE A 12 -11.52 1.83 9.28
CA ILE A 12 -10.56 1.09 10.11
C ILE A 12 -9.91 -0.01 9.27
N THR A 13 -8.61 -0.20 9.46
CA THR A 13 -7.86 -1.30 8.84
C THR A 13 -7.26 -2.20 9.90
N PRO A 14 -6.99 -3.49 9.61
CA PRO A 14 -6.27 -4.39 10.53
C PRO A 14 -4.93 -3.80 10.98
N LEU A 15 -4.22 -3.13 10.08
CA LEU A 15 -2.96 -2.46 10.39
C LEU A 15 -3.12 -1.38 11.46
N MET A 16 -4.18 -0.58 11.40
CA MET A 16 -4.46 0.44 12.43
C MET A 16 -4.64 -0.19 13.80
N LEU A 17 -5.43 -1.27 13.88
CA LEU A 17 -5.67 -1.98 15.15
C LEU A 17 -4.37 -2.57 15.71
N ILE A 18 -3.57 -3.22 14.87
CA ILE A 18 -2.27 -3.77 15.27
C ILE A 18 -1.36 -2.66 15.82
N ARG A 19 -1.28 -1.52 15.14
CA ARG A 19 -0.45 -0.40 15.60
C ARG A 19 -0.95 0.20 16.93
N CYS A 20 -2.26 0.30 17.12
CA CYS A 20 -2.82 0.73 18.41
C CYS A 20 -2.39 -0.22 19.55
N VAL A 21 -2.46 -1.53 19.33
CA VAL A 21 -2.03 -2.52 20.33
C VAL A 21 -0.52 -2.43 20.59
N GLU A 22 0.30 -2.32 19.54
CA GLU A 22 1.76 -2.17 19.66
C GLU A 22 2.14 -0.92 20.47
N TYR A 23 1.52 0.23 20.19
CA TYR A 23 1.78 1.48 20.92
C TYR A 23 1.34 1.38 22.39
N ALA A 24 0.15 0.82 22.64
CA ALA A 24 -0.32 0.61 24.00
C ALA A 24 0.62 -0.32 24.80
N TRP A 25 1.11 -1.39 24.14
CA TRP A 25 2.06 -2.33 24.75
C TRP A 25 3.41 -1.69 25.09
N ASN A 26 3.89 -0.81 24.23
CA ASN A 26 5.14 -0.09 24.42
C ASN A 26 5.02 1.11 25.39
N GLY A 27 3.83 1.39 25.91
CA GLY A 27 3.59 2.55 26.78
C GLY A 27 3.58 3.88 26.03
N GLU A 28 3.39 3.85 24.71
CA GLU A 28 3.30 5.03 23.85
C GLU A 28 1.86 5.53 23.73
N ASP A 29 1.69 6.82 23.46
CA ASP A 29 0.38 7.42 23.22
C ASP A 29 -0.31 6.81 21.99
N VAL A 30 -1.47 6.19 22.22
CA VAL A 30 -2.28 5.63 21.13
C VAL A 30 -3.08 6.75 20.47
N ARG A 31 -2.72 7.10 19.24
CA ARG A 31 -3.44 8.10 18.43
C ARG A 31 -3.76 7.56 17.05
N VAL A 32 -5.03 7.64 16.65
CA VAL A 32 -5.48 7.35 15.29
C VAL A 32 -5.98 8.64 14.66
N LEU A 33 -5.14 9.28 13.87
CA LEU A 33 -5.49 10.48 13.13
C LEU A 33 -5.81 10.08 11.70
N LYS A 34 -7.09 10.11 11.34
CA LYS A 34 -7.55 9.79 9.99
C LYS A 34 -8.72 10.67 9.60
N LYS A 35 -8.61 11.30 8.44
CA LYS A 35 -9.69 11.98 7.76
C LYS A 35 -9.89 11.33 6.39
N TRP A 36 -11.09 10.83 6.13
CA TRP A 36 -11.45 10.38 4.79
C TRP A 36 -11.70 11.61 3.90
N THR A 37 -11.08 11.63 2.75
CA THR A 37 -11.30 12.66 1.73
C THR A 37 -11.74 11.93 0.46
N PRO A 38 -12.94 12.21 -0.09
CA PRO A 38 -13.37 11.69 -1.36
C PRO A 38 -12.40 12.06 -2.48
N PHE A 39 -12.34 11.22 -3.51
CA PHE A 39 -11.41 11.45 -4.63
C PHE A 39 -11.67 12.78 -5.34
N GLU A 40 -12.94 13.16 -5.46
CA GLU A 40 -13.41 14.39 -6.10
C GLU A 40 -12.99 15.67 -5.35
N GLU A 41 -12.75 15.55 -4.05
CA GLU A 41 -12.27 16.66 -3.20
C GLU A 41 -10.75 16.76 -3.15
N MET A 42 -10.03 15.76 -3.71
CA MET A 42 -8.57 15.80 -3.74
C MET A 42 -8.08 16.73 -4.86
N PRO A 43 -7.02 17.52 -4.60
CA PRO A 43 -6.36 18.27 -5.65
C PRO A 43 -5.89 17.35 -6.77
N GLU A 44 -6.09 17.72 -8.02
CA GLU A 44 -5.80 16.89 -9.20
C GLU A 44 -4.34 16.43 -9.29
N TYR A 45 -3.42 17.23 -8.78
CA TYR A 45 -1.99 16.89 -8.77
C TYR A 45 -1.64 15.75 -7.80
N LEU A 46 -2.43 15.51 -6.75
CA LEU A 46 -2.11 14.54 -5.72
C LEU A 46 -2.13 13.09 -6.25
N PRO A 47 -3.21 12.60 -6.91
CA PRO A 47 -3.16 11.27 -7.51
C PRO A 47 -2.13 11.15 -8.65
N LYS A 48 -1.90 12.22 -9.41
CA LYS A 48 -0.87 12.24 -10.45
C LYS A 48 0.54 12.09 -9.85
N ALA A 49 0.83 12.79 -8.76
CA ALA A 49 2.11 12.67 -8.04
C ALA A 49 2.31 11.27 -7.45
N ALA A 50 1.27 10.67 -6.88
CA ALA A 50 1.33 9.30 -6.35
C ALA A 50 1.64 8.29 -7.47
N ILE A 51 0.98 8.39 -8.62
CA ILE A 51 1.25 7.52 -9.78
C ILE A 51 2.69 7.71 -10.26
N ALA A 52 3.15 8.95 -10.41
CA ALA A 52 4.49 9.23 -10.91
C ALA A 52 5.60 8.73 -9.96
N SER A 53 5.39 8.76 -8.64
CA SER A 53 6.40 8.38 -7.65
C SER A 53 6.40 6.89 -7.31
N GLU A 54 5.23 6.26 -7.26
CA GLU A 54 5.07 4.90 -6.73
C GLU A 54 4.85 3.85 -7.83
N ASP A 55 4.17 4.21 -8.91
CA ASP A 55 3.74 3.25 -9.94
C ASP A 55 3.50 3.94 -11.29
N HIS A 56 4.57 4.27 -11.97
CA HIS A 56 4.54 5.03 -13.23
C HIS A 56 3.63 4.41 -14.31
N TYR A 57 3.48 3.09 -14.30
CA TYR A 57 2.65 2.35 -15.26
C TYR A 57 1.28 1.95 -14.72
N PHE A 58 0.81 2.57 -13.64
CA PHE A 58 -0.45 2.23 -12.96
C PHE A 58 -1.66 2.10 -13.89
N VAL A 59 -1.76 2.95 -14.88
CA VAL A 59 -2.89 2.95 -15.84
C VAL A 59 -2.75 1.90 -16.96
N THR A 60 -1.60 1.24 -17.07
CA THR A 60 -1.30 0.29 -18.17
C THR A 60 -1.28 -1.16 -17.73
N HIS A 61 -1.08 -1.45 -16.44
CA HIS A 61 -1.11 -2.81 -15.91
C HIS A 61 -2.41 -3.12 -15.13
N SER A 62 -2.71 -4.41 -14.98
CA SER A 62 -3.92 -4.89 -14.29
C SER A 62 -3.64 -5.22 -12.80
N GLY A 63 -3.05 -4.28 -12.06
CA GLY A 63 -2.77 -4.43 -10.63
C GLY A 63 -1.37 -4.97 -10.29
N LEU A 64 -0.72 -5.67 -11.20
CA LEU A 64 0.65 -6.18 -11.08
C LEU A 64 1.50 -5.71 -12.24
N ASP A 65 2.63 -5.07 -11.96
CA ASP A 65 3.67 -4.77 -12.94
C ASP A 65 4.76 -5.84 -12.88
N ILE A 66 4.62 -6.85 -13.72
CA ILE A 66 5.55 -8.01 -13.79
C ILE A 66 6.94 -7.56 -14.23
N ASP A 67 7.05 -6.57 -15.10
CA ASP A 67 8.34 -6.08 -15.57
C ASP A 67 9.08 -5.29 -14.47
N ALA A 68 8.37 -4.47 -13.71
CA ALA A 68 8.95 -3.79 -12.55
C ALA A 68 9.41 -4.80 -11.48
N ILE A 69 8.62 -5.85 -11.21
CA ILE A 69 9.01 -6.92 -10.29
C ILE A 69 10.27 -7.64 -10.78
N ARG A 70 10.35 -7.98 -12.06
CA ARG A 70 11.51 -8.64 -12.66
C ARG A 70 12.76 -7.76 -12.63
N LYS A 71 12.62 -6.48 -12.93
CA LYS A 71 13.71 -5.48 -12.84
C LYS A 71 14.21 -5.34 -11.42
N ALA A 72 13.30 -5.18 -10.45
CA ALA A 72 13.64 -5.09 -9.04
C ALA A 72 14.37 -6.36 -8.54
N TYR A 73 13.89 -7.54 -8.92
CA TYR A 73 14.54 -8.81 -8.57
C TYR A 73 15.97 -8.88 -9.11
N LYS A 74 16.18 -8.61 -10.41
CA LYS A 74 17.53 -8.61 -11.02
C LYS A 74 18.44 -7.60 -10.34
N TYR A 75 17.97 -6.39 -10.10
CA TYR A 75 18.75 -5.35 -9.41
C TYR A 75 19.16 -5.79 -8.00
N ASN A 76 18.23 -6.36 -7.24
CA ASN A 76 18.47 -6.79 -5.86
C ASN A 76 19.44 -7.96 -5.73
N LEU A 77 19.64 -8.74 -6.80
CA LEU A 77 20.68 -9.80 -6.84
C LEU A 77 22.09 -9.24 -6.91
N THR A 78 22.27 -8.06 -7.47
CA THR A 78 23.59 -7.48 -7.78
C THR A 78 23.96 -6.28 -6.92
N HIS A 79 22.99 -5.71 -6.20
CA HIS A 79 23.19 -4.49 -5.42
C HIS A 79 22.82 -4.69 -3.94
N LYS A 80 23.57 -4.04 -3.05
CA LYS A 80 23.29 -4.03 -1.61
C LYS A 80 22.03 -3.25 -1.25
N LYS A 81 21.71 -2.19 -2.01
CA LYS A 81 20.50 -1.40 -1.84
C LYS A 81 19.34 -2.11 -2.52
N ILE A 82 18.33 -2.48 -1.74
CA ILE A 82 17.13 -3.16 -2.24
C ILE A 82 16.13 -2.13 -2.76
N ILE A 83 15.66 -2.35 -3.99
CA ILE A 83 14.54 -1.59 -4.59
C ILE A 83 13.27 -2.44 -4.62
N GLY A 84 12.11 -1.78 -4.49
CA GLY A 84 10.80 -2.40 -4.59
C GLY A 84 10.26 -2.40 -6.02
N GLY A 85 9.44 -3.41 -6.35
CA GLY A 85 8.66 -3.47 -7.60
C GLY A 85 7.17 -3.65 -7.28
N SER A 86 6.69 -2.98 -6.21
CA SER A 86 5.28 -3.09 -5.79
C SER A 86 4.45 -2.00 -6.45
N THR A 87 3.26 -2.36 -6.93
CA THR A 87 2.29 -1.44 -7.51
C THR A 87 1.44 -0.75 -6.44
N ILE A 88 0.78 0.36 -6.79
CA ILE A 88 -0.20 1.04 -5.91
C ILE A 88 -1.30 0.07 -5.49
N SER A 89 -1.80 -0.76 -6.39
CA SER A 89 -2.82 -1.78 -6.10
C SER A 89 -2.36 -2.77 -5.03
N GLN A 90 -1.13 -3.28 -5.13
CA GLN A 90 -0.55 -4.18 -4.13
C GLN A 90 -0.34 -3.50 -2.77
N GLN A 91 0.12 -2.25 -2.77
CA GLN A 91 0.29 -1.47 -1.54
C GLN A 91 -1.05 -1.22 -0.86
N THR A 92 -2.08 -0.84 -1.63
CA THR A 92 -3.43 -0.64 -1.13
C THR A 92 -4.02 -1.92 -0.54
N ALA A 93 -3.96 -3.03 -1.28
CA ALA A 93 -4.42 -4.33 -0.81
C ALA A 93 -3.72 -4.74 0.50
N LYS A 94 -2.41 -4.59 0.56
CA LYS A 94 -1.63 -4.88 1.77
C LYS A 94 -2.07 -4.03 2.96
N ASN A 95 -2.20 -2.72 2.78
CA ASN A 95 -2.46 -1.80 3.89
C ASN A 95 -3.91 -1.82 4.38
N VAL A 96 -4.86 -2.14 3.49
CA VAL A 96 -6.29 -2.17 3.81
C VAL A 96 -6.73 -3.53 4.36
N PHE A 97 -6.17 -4.64 3.85
CA PHE A 97 -6.70 -5.98 4.13
C PHE A 97 -5.75 -6.88 4.90
N LEU A 98 -4.44 -6.61 4.88
CA LEU A 98 -3.43 -7.52 5.41
C LEU A 98 -2.69 -6.92 6.61
N TYR A 99 -2.10 -7.81 7.42
CA TYR A 99 -1.24 -7.42 8.55
C TYR A 99 0.21 -7.19 8.09
N PRO A 100 1.02 -6.42 8.82
CA PRO A 100 2.35 -6.00 8.42
C PRO A 100 3.39 -7.13 8.59
N HIS A 101 3.47 -8.04 7.63
CA HIS A 101 4.53 -9.05 7.58
C HIS A 101 5.10 -9.15 6.16
N ARG A 102 6.42 -9.23 6.01
CA ARG A 102 7.06 -9.39 4.70
C ARG A 102 7.01 -10.87 4.27
N SER A 103 6.24 -11.17 3.22
CA SER A 103 6.19 -12.50 2.61
C SER A 103 5.94 -12.38 1.11
N TYR A 104 6.68 -13.13 0.32
CA TYR A 104 6.46 -13.22 -1.13
C TYR A 104 5.12 -13.89 -1.47
N PHE A 105 4.69 -14.85 -0.67
CA PHE A 105 3.41 -15.54 -0.83
C PHE A 105 2.23 -14.57 -0.77
N ARG A 106 2.31 -13.56 0.07
CA ARG A 106 1.29 -12.53 0.25
C ARG A 106 1.25 -11.47 -0.87
N LYS A 107 2.30 -11.37 -1.68
CA LYS A 107 2.28 -10.53 -2.88
C LYS A 107 1.46 -11.14 -4.01
N ALA A 108 1.21 -12.44 -3.97
CA ALA A 108 0.45 -13.17 -4.97
C ALA A 108 -1.07 -13.29 -4.64
N LEU A 109 -1.48 -12.96 -3.39
CA LEU A 109 -2.87 -12.92 -2.95
C LEU A 109 -3.46 -11.52 -3.13
#